data_0958df4ff2e421d9c03fc7b7c091c4b5
#
_entry.id   0958df4ff2e421d9c03fc7b7c091c4b5
#
_cell.length_a   1.000
_cell.length_b   1.000
_cell.length_c   1.000
_cell.angle_alpha   90.00
_cell.angle_beta   90.00
_cell.angle_gamma   90.00
#
_symmetry.space_group_name_H-M   'P 1'
#
loop_
_entity.id
_entity.type
_entity.pdbx_description
1 polymer ?
#
loop_
_entity_poly.entity_id
_entity_poly.type
_entity_poly.pdbx_seq_one_letter_code
_entity_poly.pdbx_strand_id
1 'polypeptide(L)'
;MTLSILIWLPLAISLLAALMPQPWIGRFAAVGSLVTLGVAISFVARFKLGHAGLQFVTDDVWISALGIHYKLGLDGLNVVLVLLTTVLFSASLWWSSFREWERPRSFYFHFGLAESAVLGAFCAQDLALFVAFFDLMLIPFYFLVGMWGSGERVRATTKLVIYTLVGSFFMLAGAVATGVLTSNETGGSLTFVLSSLQQVHLSHSSQDWIFLCFAVAFLVKMPLAPFHGWLADGYKSMPIPAVAVFSGVVSKVAAYGFLRIVLPLFPYASVHFQMPMLVLCLISIWWGTLVAFTTTDARMVVAYSSVAQLSFITLGIFSLKPAGGQGALLNMVNHGLVTAPLFFLVAAAAVRAGGSEDLRDMGGIAFRAPLLATLALIVALATLAMPGSSNFIGEFMILLGTFQAKTAVSVIAFLGVIGAAVYALRLFITAFHNRVGRSVASREVGLTEAVAIVPIVLVILVLAVYPQFGLKRSEPTLRATIAPAQSQAAAGRAAKLAAGRPVRVVASR
;
A
#
# COMPACT_ATOMS: atom_id res chain seq x y z
N MET A 1 -11.18 24.10 -7.23
CA MET A 1 -10.61 22.89 -7.83
C MET A 1 -11.21 21.71 -7.10
N THR A 2 -11.95 20.85 -7.76
CA THR A 2 -12.65 19.69 -7.18
C THR A 2 -11.75 18.47 -7.16
N LEU A 3 -11.95 17.54 -6.22
CA LEU A 3 -11.20 16.28 -6.16
C LEU A 3 -11.41 15.41 -7.42
N SER A 4 -12.55 15.55 -8.07
CA SER A 4 -12.83 14.86 -9.34
C SER A 4 -11.77 15.15 -10.40
N ILE A 5 -11.25 16.37 -10.46
CA ILE A 5 -10.17 16.72 -11.40
C ILE A 5 -8.92 15.89 -11.10
N LEU A 6 -8.51 15.79 -9.82
CA LEU A 6 -7.34 15.00 -9.44
C LEU A 6 -7.50 13.52 -9.81
N ILE A 7 -8.69 12.95 -9.59
CA ILE A 7 -8.96 11.53 -9.84
C ILE A 7 -9.00 11.20 -11.33
N TRP A 8 -9.65 12.03 -12.15
CA TRP A 8 -9.84 11.73 -13.56
C TRP A 8 -8.77 12.29 -14.49
N LEU A 9 -7.90 13.18 -13.98
CA LEU A 9 -6.81 13.80 -14.73
C LEU A 9 -5.81 12.78 -15.33
N PRO A 10 -5.34 11.74 -14.58
CA PRO A 10 -4.45 10.72 -15.15
C PRO A 10 -5.07 9.99 -16.33
N LEU A 11 -6.35 9.62 -16.23
CA LEU A 11 -7.07 8.97 -17.32
C LEU A 11 -7.22 9.92 -18.53
N ALA A 12 -7.59 11.17 -18.30
CA ALA A 12 -7.71 12.18 -19.36
C ALA A 12 -6.37 12.40 -20.08
N ILE A 13 -5.27 12.53 -19.32
CA ILE A 13 -3.91 12.66 -19.88
C ILE A 13 -3.56 11.43 -20.72
N SER A 14 -3.86 10.22 -20.24
CA SER A 14 -3.54 8.99 -20.96
C SER A 14 -4.36 8.83 -22.25
N LEU A 15 -5.62 9.26 -22.25
CA LEU A 15 -6.44 9.33 -23.45
C LEU A 15 -5.89 10.34 -24.46
N LEU A 16 -5.49 11.52 -24.01
CA LEU A 16 -4.84 12.52 -24.86
C LEU A 16 -3.49 12.01 -25.40
N ALA A 17 -2.71 11.32 -24.57
CA ALA A 17 -1.47 10.69 -24.98
C ALA A 17 -1.68 9.66 -26.11
N ALA A 18 -2.80 8.93 -26.09
CA ALA A 18 -3.13 7.96 -27.14
C ALA A 18 -3.37 8.61 -28.52
N LEU A 19 -3.67 9.92 -28.57
CA LEU A 19 -3.82 10.70 -29.81
C LEU A 19 -2.47 11.19 -30.37
N MET A 20 -1.41 11.15 -29.57
CA MET A 20 -0.09 11.63 -29.96
C MET A 20 0.60 10.67 -30.95
N PRO A 21 1.53 11.16 -31.80
CA PRO A 21 2.44 10.31 -32.58
C PRO A 21 3.26 9.38 -31.66
N GLN A 22 3.55 8.16 -32.14
CA GLN A 22 4.21 7.12 -31.31
C GLN A 22 5.42 7.60 -30.48
N PRO A 23 6.40 8.36 -31.02
CA PRO A 23 7.59 8.74 -30.25
C PRO A 23 7.29 9.72 -29.10
N TRP A 24 6.11 10.36 -29.10
CA TRP A 24 5.72 11.36 -28.11
C TRP A 24 4.80 10.83 -27.01
N ILE A 25 4.15 9.67 -27.21
CA ILE A 25 3.15 9.11 -26.27
C ILE A 25 3.71 9.02 -24.85
N GLY A 26 4.86 8.36 -24.68
CA GLY A 26 5.48 8.16 -23.37
C GLY A 26 5.94 9.47 -22.72
N ARG A 27 6.52 10.39 -23.51
CA ARG A 27 6.96 11.70 -23.01
C ARG A 27 5.78 12.55 -22.58
N PHE A 28 4.70 12.56 -23.36
CA PHE A 28 3.46 13.28 -23.04
C PHE A 28 2.83 12.73 -21.75
N ALA A 29 2.74 11.40 -21.61
CA ALA A 29 2.24 10.75 -20.39
C ALA A 29 3.10 11.09 -19.17
N ALA A 30 4.43 11.07 -19.32
CA ALA A 30 5.35 11.42 -18.23
C ALA A 30 5.25 12.90 -17.82
N VAL A 31 5.18 13.83 -18.76
CA VAL A 31 4.97 15.26 -18.46
C VAL A 31 3.59 15.47 -17.81
N GLY A 32 2.56 14.82 -18.34
CA GLY A 32 1.21 14.88 -17.78
C GLY A 32 1.15 14.36 -16.33
N SER A 33 1.92 13.33 -15.98
CA SER A 33 1.99 12.84 -14.60
C SER A 33 2.52 13.87 -13.62
N LEU A 34 3.43 14.77 -14.06
CA LEU A 34 3.89 15.89 -13.23
C LEU A 34 2.77 16.93 -13.01
N VAL A 35 1.86 17.09 -13.97
CA VAL A 35 0.69 17.94 -13.77
C VAL A 35 -0.21 17.35 -12.70
N THR A 36 -0.47 16.05 -12.74
CA THR A 36 -1.24 15.35 -11.69
C THR A 36 -0.58 15.48 -10.34
N LEU A 37 0.74 15.29 -10.26
CA LEU A 37 1.53 15.48 -9.04
C LEU A 37 1.43 16.94 -8.53
N GLY A 38 1.52 17.93 -9.41
CA GLY A 38 1.34 19.34 -9.07
C GLY A 38 -0.04 19.65 -8.48
N VAL A 39 -1.08 19.04 -9.04
CA VAL A 39 -2.43 19.12 -8.51
C VAL A 39 -2.52 18.50 -7.12
N ALA A 40 -1.96 17.30 -6.90
CA ALA A 40 -1.93 16.64 -5.59
C ALA A 40 -1.17 17.49 -4.56
N ILE A 41 -0.01 18.05 -4.91
CA ILE A 41 0.75 18.97 -4.04
C ILE A 41 -0.09 20.18 -3.67
N SER A 42 -0.90 20.73 -4.59
CA SER A 42 -1.76 21.87 -4.31
C SER A 42 -2.85 21.57 -3.27
N PHE A 43 -3.39 20.35 -3.25
CA PHE A 43 -4.32 19.90 -2.20
C PHE A 43 -3.61 19.73 -0.86
N VAL A 44 -2.43 19.10 -0.85
CA VAL A 44 -1.60 18.93 0.37
C VAL A 44 -1.19 20.26 0.98
N ALA A 45 -0.82 21.24 0.15
CA ALA A 45 -0.44 22.58 0.60
C ALA A 45 -1.60 23.37 1.23
N ARG A 46 -2.82 23.16 0.74
CA ARG A 46 -4.04 23.81 1.24
C ARG A 46 -4.73 23.00 2.36
N PHE A 47 -4.22 21.81 2.68
CA PHE A 47 -4.78 20.96 3.70
C PHE A 47 -4.62 21.57 5.10
N LYS A 48 -5.74 21.78 5.80
CA LYS A 48 -5.76 22.34 7.16
C LYS A 48 -5.41 21.27 8.17
N LEU A 49 -4.40 21.53 8.99
CA LEU A 49 -3.96 20.65 10.09
C LEU A 49 -4.91 20.75 11.30
N GLY A 50 -4.89 19.71 12.15
CA GLY A 50 -5.64 19.72 13.41
C GLY A 50 -7.12 19.36 13.30
N HIS A 51 -7.63 19.09 12.11
CA HIS A 51 -9.03 18.69 11.87
C HIS A 51 -9.12 17.19 11.54
N ALA A 52 -10.05 16.48 12.22
CA ALA A 52 -10.36 15.07 11.93
C ALA A 52 -11.34 14.90 10.75
N GLY A 53 -12.08 15.95 10.40
CA GLY A 53 -13.13 15.91 9.38
C GLY A 53 -12.60 15.95 7.95
N LEU A 54 -13.49 15.63 7.02
CA LEU A 54 -13.23 15.68 5.58
C LEU A 54 -13.04 17.12 5.09
N GLN A 55 -12.10 17.29 4.17
CA GLN A 55 -11.84 18.53 3.44
C GLN A 55 -11.97 18.29 1.93
N PHE A 56 -12.21 19.35 1.16
CA PHE A 56 -12.38 19.29 -0.30
C PHE A 56 -13.47 18.30 -0.73
N VAL A 57 -14.59 18.29 -0.01
CA VAL A 57 -15.69 17.35 -0.23
C VAL A 57 -16.39 17.64 -1.54
N THR A 58 -16.66 16.59 -2.32
CA THR A 58 -17.61 16.54 -3.42
C THR A 58 -18.66 15.51 -3.03
N ASP A 59 -19.96 15.81 -3.14
CA ASP A 59 -21.04 14.91 -2.75
C ASP A 59 -22.23 15.10 -3.73
N ASP A 60 -22.30 14.23 -4.71
CA ASP A 60 -23.34 14.20 -5.73
C ASP A 60 -24.06 12.85 -5.70
N VAL A 61 -25.38 12.84 -5.80
CA VAL A 61 -26.14 11.59 -5.89
C VAL A 61 -25.87 10.92 -7.22
N TRP A 62 -25.26 9.72 -7.20
CA TRP A 62 -24.94 8.98 -8.42
C TRP A 62 -26.07 8.02 -8.81
N ILE A 63 -26.51 7.14 -7.89
CA ILE A 63 -27.60 6.18 -8.13
C ILE A 63 -28.63 6.36 -7.00
N SER A 64 -29.63 7.21 -7.23
CA SER A 64 -30.63 7.57 -6.22
C SER A 64 -31.43 6.37 -5.71
N ALA A 65 -31.78 5.42 -6.58
CA ALA A 65 -32.53 4.21 -6.23
C ALA A 65 -31.79 3.30 -5.22
N LEU A 66 -30.46 3.38 -5.19
CA LEU A 66 -29.60 2.59 -4.28
C LEU A 66 -28.98 3.44 -3.16
N GLY A 67 -29.24 4.75 -3.12
CA GLY A 67 -28.61 5.65 -2.15
C GLY A 67 -27.09 5.72 -2.29
N ILE A 68 -26.57 5.52 -3.50
CA ILE A 68 -25.13 5.59 -3.79
C ILE A 68 -24.76 7.00 -4.21
N HIS A 69 -23.73 7.55 -3.55
CA HIS A 69 -23.22 8.88 -3.81
C HIS A 69 -21.84 8.85 -4.44
N TYR A 70 -21.61 9.71 -5.42
CA TYR A 70 -20.27 10.10 -5.84
C TYR A 70 -19.70 11.06 -4.80
N LYS A 71 -19.35 10.48 -3.64
CA LYS A 71 -18.84 11.23 -2.50
C LYS A 71 -17.35 11.05 -2.36
N LEU A 72 -16.63 12.15 -2.44
CA LEU A 72 -15.19 12.22 -2.34
C LEU A 72 -14.79 13.14 -1.20
N GLY A 73 -13.62 12.89 -0.58
CA GLY A 73 -13.09 13.75 0.45
C GLY A 73 -11.63 13.42 0.79
N LEU A 74 -10.91 14.44 1.27
CA LEU A 74 -9.58 14.28 1.83
C LEU A 74 -9.62 14.49 3.35
N ASP A 75 -8.86 13.66 4.06
CA ASP A 75 -8.60 13.81 5.47
C ASP A 75 -7.19 13.32 5.83
N GLY A 76 -6.89 13.21 7.11
CA GLY A 76 -5.58 12.80 7.57
C GLY A 76 -5.18 11.36 7.21
N LEU A 77 -6.11 10.47 6.88
CA LEU A 77 -5.78 9.10 6.48
C LEU A 77 -5.31 9.01 5.03
N ASN A 78 -5.90 9.78 4.13
CA ASN A 78 -5.69 9.59 2.70
C ASN A 78 -4.83 10.68 2.02
N VAL A 79 -4.70 11.89 2.58
CA VAL A 79 -3.99 12.99 1.94
C VAL A 79 -2.52 12.65 1.61
N VAL A 80 -1.83 11.93 2.48
CA VAL A 80 -0.44 11.50 2.24
C VAL A 80 -0.34 10.31 1.29
N LEU A 81 -1.37 9.44 1.25
CA LEU A 81 -1.45 8.30 0.33
C LEU A 81 -1.77 8.76 -1.10
N VAL A 82 -2.58 9.78 -1.25
CA VAL A 82 -2.85 10.46 -2.53
C VAL A 82 -1.55 11.07 -3.09
N LEU A 83 -0.77 11.76 -2.25
CA LEU A 83 0.53 12.29 -2.66
C LEU A 83 1.50 11.17 -3.04
N LEU A 84 1.60 10.12 -2.23
CA LEU A 84 2.41 8.94 -2.55
C LEU A 84 2.04 8.34 -3.91
N THR A 85 0.74 8.21 -4.19
CA THR A 85 0.24 7.67 -5.47
C THR A 85 0.81 8.45 -6.63
N THR A 86 0.62 9.77 -6.64
CA THR A 86 1.07 10.62 -7.75
C THR A 86 2.60 10.65 -7.89
N VAL A 87 3.36 10.59 -6.80
CA VAL A 87 4.83 10.49 -6.82
C VAL A 87 5.27 9.18 -7.48
N LEU A 88 4.71 8.03 -7.08
CA LEU A 88 5.15 6.74 -7.59
C LEU A 88 4.69 6.49 -9.03
N PHE A 89 3.49 6.93 -9.39
CA PHE A 89 3.04 6.87 -10.78
C PHE A 89 3.87 7.78 -11.70
N SER A 90 4.21 9.00 -11.26
CA SER A 90 5.10 9.88 -12.00
C SER A 90 6.46 9.23 -12.23
N ALA A 91 7.11 8.70 -11.18
CA ALA A 91 8.39 8.02 -11.33
C ALA A 91 8.33 6.83 -12.29
N SER A 92 7.25 6.04 -12.23
CA SER A 92 7.04 4.87 -13.09
C SER A 92 6.79 5.26 -14.56
N LEU A 93 6.05 6.33 -14.80
CA LEU A 93 5.81 6.87 -16.13
C LEU A 93 7.10 7.48 -16.73
N TRP A 94 7.90 8.17 -15.93
CA TRP A 94 9.22 8.64 -16.37
C TRP A 94 10.16 7.48 -16.69
N TRP A 95 10.24 6.46 -15.85
CA TRP A 95 11.00 5.23 -16.16
C TRP A 95 10.55 4.58 -17.46
N SER A 96 9.24 4.55 -17.73
CA SER A 96 8.64 3.95 -18.91
C SER A 96 8.86 4.77 -20.18
N SER A 97 8.91 6.11 -20.09
CA SER A 97 8.93 7.02 -21.23
C SER A 97 10.20 6.94 -22.09
N PHE A 98 11.27 6.37 -21.54
CA PHE A 98 12.54 6.15 -22.24
C PHE A 98 12.70 4.73 -22.81
N ARG A 99 11.63 3.93 -22.76
CA ARG A 99 11.62 2.55 -23.24
C ARG A 99 10.59 2.41 -24.36
N GLU A 100 10.89 1.53 -25.30
CA GLU A 100 9.94 1.14 -26.33
C GLU A 100 9.01 0.07 -25.77
N TRP A 101 7.71 0.28 -25.96
CA TRP A 101 6.67 -0.65 -25.56
C TRP A 101 5.90 -1.12 -26.79
N GLU A 102 5.58 -2.39 -26.86
CA GLU A 102 4.58 -2.86 -27.81
C GLU A 102 3.25 -2.18 -27.48
N ARG A 103 2.53 -1.68 -28.50
CA ARG A 103 1.24 -1.00 -28.34
C ARG A 103 1.27 0.10 -27.27
N PRO A 104 2.13 1.12 -27.41
CA PRO A 104 2.37 2.12 -26.37
C PRO A 104 1.10 2.88 -25.95
N ARG A 105 0.15 3.11 -26.89
CA ARG A 105 -1.14 3.74 -26.60
C ARG A 105 -1.91 3.00 -25.50
N SER A 106 -2.03 1.68 -25.64
CA SER A 106 -2.70 0.82 -24.67
C SER A 106 -1.92 0.74 -23.34
N PHE A 107 -0.58 0.67 -23.38
CA PHE A 107 0.25 0.64 -22.19
C PHE A 107 0.02 1.87 -21.30
N TYR A 108 0.15 3.07 -21.87
CA TYR A 108 -0.02 4.31 -21.11
C TYR A 108 -1.47 4.56 -20.71
N PHE A 109 -2.45 4.12 -21.52
CA PHE A 109 -3.87 4.15 -21.14
C PHE A 109 -4.11 3.36 -19.85
N HIS A 110 -3.59 2.13 -19.74
CA HIS A 110 -3.77 1.32 -18.54
C HIS A 110 -3.03 1.92 -17.32
N PHE A 111 -1.91 2.61 -17.52
CA PHE A 111 -1.27 3.35 -16.42
C PHE A 111 -2.14 4.50 -15.91
N GLY A 112 -2.71 5.31 -16.80
CA GLY A 112 -3.61 6.39 -16.40
C GLY A 112 -4.89 5.90 -15.73
N LEU A 113 -5.48 4.80 -16.25
CA LEU A 113 -6.63 4.15 -15.61
C LEU A 113 -6.29 3.60 -14.22
N ALA A 114 -5.11 2.98 -14.06
CA ALA A 114 -4.66 2.47 -12.77
C ALA A 114 -4.49 3.61 -11.74
N GLU A 115 -3.86 4.72 -12.13
CA GLU A 115 -3.67 5.88 -11.26
C GLU A 115 -5.02 6.49 -10.84
N SER A 116 -5.93 6.68 -11.80
CA SER A 116 -7.29 7.17 -11.53
C SER A 116 -8.06 6.26 -10.57
N ALA A 117 -7.99 4.94 -10.76
CA ALA A 117 -8.67 3.98 -9.89
C ALA A 117 -8.10 3.99 -8.45
N VAL A 118 -6.78 4.08 -8.30
CA VAL A 118 -6.13 4.16 -6.98
C VAL A 118 -6.48 5.47 -6.26
N LEU A 119 -6.41 6.60 -6.95
CA LEU A 119 -6.80 7.90 -6.40
C LEU A 119 -8.28 7.93 -6.01
N GLY A 120 -9.14 7.36 -6.85
CA GLY A 120 -10.57 7.22 -6.58
C GLY A 120 -10.83 6.39 -5.32
N ALA A 121 -10.17 5.23 -5.16
CA ALA A 121 -10.31 4.38 -3.99
C ALA A 121 -9.86 5.08 -2.69
N PHE A 122 -8.77 5.85 -2.72
CA PHE A 122 -8.34 6.62 -1.54
C PHE A 122 -9.28 7.78 -1.21
N CYS A 123 -9.89 8.42 -2.21
CA CYS A 123 -10.75 9.59 -2.00
C CYS A 123 -12.22 9.22 -1.73
N ALA A 124 -12.66 7.99 -2.03
CA ALA A 124 -14.06 7.56 -1.87
C ALA A 124 -14.52 7.63 -0.41
N GLN A 125 -15.68 8.25 -0.20
CA GLN A 125 -16.37 8.39 1.09
C GLN A 125 -17.77 7.75 1.08
N ASP A 126 -18.04 6.97 0.05
CA ASP A 126 -19.17 6.08 -0.11
C ASP A 126 -18.63 4.66 -0.28
N LEU A 127 -19.25 3.69 0.40
CA LEU A 127 -18.76 2.31 0.44
C LEU A 127 -18.88 1.62 -0.93
N ALA A 128 -19.97 1.86 -1.66
CA ALA A 128 -20.16 1.30 -3.00
C ALA A 128 -19.19 1.92 -4.01
N LEU A 129 -18.94 3.24 -3.90
CA LEU A 129 -17.93 3.92 -4.70
C LEU A 129 -16.52 3.41 -4.42
N PHE A 130 -16.18 3.15 -3.15
CA PHE A 130 -14.90 2.53 -2.77
C PHE A 130 -14.74 1.14 -3.42
N VAL A 131 -15.77 0.28 -3.34
CA VAL A 131 -15.76 -1.05 -3.98
C VAL A 131 -15.57 -0.91 -5.48
N ALA A 132 -16.28 0.01 -6.13
CA ALA A 132 -16.16 0.23 -7.57
C ALA A 132 -14.72 0.61 -7.99
N PHE A 133 -14.07 1.53 -7.29
CA PHE A 133 -12.69 1.91 -7.59
C PHE A 133 -11.69 0.82 -7.21
N PHE A 134 -11.92 0.09 -6.11
CA PHE A 134 -11.07 -1.04 -5.68
C PHE A 134 -11.06 -2.16 -6.73
N ASP A 135 -12.20 -2.46 -7.32
CA ASP A 135 -12.33 -3.48 -8.36
C ASP A 135 -11.85 -2.96 -9.73
N LEU A 136 -12.08 -1.68 -10.02
CA LEU A 136 -11.58 -1.04 -11.24
C LEU A 136 -10.06 -1.17 -11.38
N MET A 137 -9.30 -1.17 -10.27
CA MET A 137 -7.85 -1.38 -10.30
C MET A 137 -7.44 -2.72 -10.91
N LEU A 138 -8.28 -3.75 -10.85
CA LEU A 138 -7.94 -5.07 -11.42
C LEU A 138 -7.77 -5.01 -12.95
N ILE A 139 -8.61 -4.23 -13.62
CA ILE A 139 -8.64 -4.16 -15.09
C ILE A 139 -7.27 -3.72 -15.67
N PRO A 140 -6.70 -2.57 -15.30
CA PRO A 140 -5.42 -2.15 -15.84
C PRO A 140 -4.28 -3.13 -15.52
N PHE A 141 -4.24 -3.70 -14.32
CA PHE A 141 -3.18 -4.66 -13.96
C PHE A 141 -3.35 -6.02 -14.65
N TYR A 142 -4.57 -6.46 -14.93
CA TYR A 142 -4.82 -7.62 -15.80
C TYR A 142 -4.12 -7.44 -17.16
N PHE A 143 -4.32 -6.29 -17.80
CA PHE A 143 -3.70 -6.02 -19.10
C PHE A 143 -2.19 -5.77 -18.98
N LEU A 144 -1.72 -5.01 -17.98
CA LEU A 144 -0.30 -4.72 -17.78
C LEU A 144 0.52 -6.00 -17.58
N VAL A 145 0.01 -6.98 -16.83
CA VAL A 145 0.68 -8.29 -16.67
C VAL A 145 0.49 -9.17 -17.88
N GLY A 146 -0.72 -9.29 -18.41
CA GLY A 146 -1.05 -10.22 -19.50
C GLY A 146 -0.43 -9.86 -20.83
N MET A 147 -0.33 -8.57 -21.14
CA MET A 147 0.20 -8.10 -22.46
C MET A 147 1.70 -7.81 -22.42
N TRP A 148 2.20 -7.15 -21.37
CA TRP A 148 3.60 -6.70 -21.28
C TRP A 148 4.42 -7.43 -20.22
N GLY A 149 3.83 -8.41 -19.56
CA GLY A 149 4.54 -9.25 -18.61
C GLY A 149 5.55 -10.18 -19.29
N SER A 150 6.53 -10.61 -18.51
CA SER A 150 7.57 -11.55 -18.93
C SER A 150 7.35 -12.96 -18.38
N GLY A 151 8.06 -13.94 -18.93
CA GLY A 151 8.00 -15.34 -18.47
C GLY A 151 6.58 -15.93 -18.57
N GLU A 152 6.13 -16.58 -17.52
CA GLU A 152 4.82 -17.26 -17.46
C GLU A 152 3.64 -16.29 -17.19
N ARG A 153 3.58 -15.21 -17.98
CA ARG A 153 2.61 -14.12 -17.79
C ARG A 153 1.15 -14.57 -17.77
N VAL A 154 0.79 -15.59 -18.55
CA VAL A 154 -0.60 -16.11 -18.58
C VAL A 154 -0.96 -16.71 -17.22
N ARG A 155 -0.11 -17.58 -16.68
CA ARG A 155 -0.29 -18.17 -15.34
C ARG A 155 -0.32 -17.11 -14.25
N ALA A 156 0.60 -16.14 -14.31
CA ALA A 156 0.68 -15.04 -13.37
C ALA A 156 -0.59 -14.18 -13.38
N THR A 157 -1.08 -13.82 -14.58
CA THR A 157 -2.32 -13.05 -14.75
C THR A 157 -3.52 -13.82 -14.25
N THR A 158 -3.65 -15.11 -14.60
CA THR A 158 -4.76 -15.95 -14.16
C THR A 158 -4.82 -16.06 -12.64
N LYS A 159 -3.67 -16.30 -11.98
CA LYS A 159 -3.63 -16.32 -10.51
C LYS A 159 -4.01 -14.98 -9.90
N LEU A 160 -3.42 -13.88 -10.38
CA LEU A 160 -3.73 -12.53 -9.92
C LEU A 160 -5.24 -12.26 -9.98
N VAL A 161 -5.86 -12.56 -11.12
CA VAL A 161 -7.29 -12.33 -11.34
C VAL A 161 -8.15 -13.20 -10.43
N ILE A 162 -7.89 -14.51 -10.38
CA ILE A 162 -8.72 -15.43 -9.55
C ILE A 162 -8.66 -15.01 -8.08
N TYR A 163 -7.46 -14.77 -7.53
CA TYR A 163 -7.33 -14.36 -6.12
C TYR A 163 -8.04 -13.04 -5.84
N THR A 164 -7.77 -12.02 -6.66
CA THR A 164 -8.33 -10.68 -6.43
C THR A 164 -9.83 -10.66 -6.67
N LEU A 165 -10.35 -11.35 -7.69
CA LEU A 165 -11.77 -11.41 -8.00
C LEU A 165 -12.56 -12.13 -6.89
N VAL A 166 -12.04 -13.24 -6.38
CA VAL A 166 -12.66 -13.94 -5.24
C VAL A 166 -12.71 -13.02 -4.02
N GLY A 167 -11.61 -12.31 -3.71
CA GLY A 167 -11.60 -11.31 -2.64
C GLY A 167 -12.64 -10.21 -2.87
N SER A 168 -12.74 -9.69 -4.09
CA SER A 168 -13.70 -8.65 -4.46
C SER A 168 -15.16 -9.09 -4.30
N PHE A 169 -15.49 -10.33 -4.61
CA PHE A 169 -16.85 -10.86 -4.38
C PHE A 169 -17.21 -10.88 -2.90
N PHE A 170 -16.29 -11.27 -2.02
CA PHE A 170 -16.53 -11.18 -0.58
C PHE A 170 -16.72 -9.72 -0.14
N MET A 171 -15.89 -8.80 -0.62
CA MET A 171 -16.03 -7.38 -0.29
C MET A 171 -17.35 -6.80 -0.77
N LEU A 172 -17.78 -7.12 -2.00
CA LEU A 172 -19.07 -6.69 -2.54
C LEU A 172 -20.23 -7.22 -1.69
N ALA A 173 -20.21 -8.52 -1.32
CA ALA A 173 -21.21 -9.10 -0.45
C ALA A 173 -21.26 -8.39 0.92
N GLY A 174 -20.10 -8.14 1.53
CA GLY A 174 -20.00 -7.38 2.78
C GLY A 174 -20.51 -5.94 2.67
N ALA A 175 -20.22 -5.26 1.56
CA ALA A 175 -20.67 -3.89 1.32
C ALA A 175 -22.19 -3.81 1.15
N VAL A 176 -22.77 -4.67 0.31
CA VAL A 176 -24.22 -4.76 0.12
C VAL A 176 -24.91 -5.08 1.44
N ALA A 177 -24.42 -6.07 2.17
CA ALA A 177 -24.97 -6.44 3.47
C ALA A 177 -24.92 -5.28 4.47
N THR A 178 -23.82 -4.52 4.50
CA THR A 178 -23.70 -3.34 5.37
C THR A 178 -24.79 -2.34 5.08
N GLY A 179 -25.00 -1.96 3.81
CA GLY A 179 -26.06 -1.01 3.43
C GLY A 179 -27.45 -1.51 3.77
N VAL A 180 -27.77 -2.76 3.41
CA VAL A 180 -29.11 -3.34 3.62
C VAL A 180 -29.43 -3.51 5.11
N LEU A 181 -28.51 -4.06 5.91
CA LEU A 181 -28.74 -4.24 7.34
C LEU A 181 -28.84 -2.91 8.07
N THR A 182 -28.05 -1.89 7.68
CA THR A 182 -28.16 -0.55 8.24
C THR A 182 -29.53 0.06 7.94
N SER A 183 -30.04 -0.08 6.70
CA SER A 183 -31.38 0.39 6.33
C SER A 183 -32.47 -0.33 7.13
N ASN A 184 -32.35 -1.64 7.35
CA ASN A 184 -33.32 -2.43 8.12
C ASN A 184 -33.36 -2.00 9.61
N GLU A 185 -32.19 -1.76 10.24
CA GLU A 185 -32.11 -1.32 11.63
C GLU A 185 -32.65 0.08 11.85
N THR A 186 -32.52 0.97 10.88
CA THR A 186 -33.00 2.36 10.97
C THR A 186 -34.43 2.54 10.48
N GLY A 187 -34.97 1.59 9.71
CA GLY A 187 -36.22 1.76 8.97
C GLY A 187 -36.15 2.86 7.90
N GLY A 188 -34.94 3.31 7.57
CA GLY A 188 -34.67 4.41 6.64
C GLY A 188 -34.38 3.95 5.20
N SER A 189 -34.06 4.91 4.35
CA SER A 189 -33.63 4.64 2.97
C SER A 189 -32.25 3.95 2.94
N LEU A 190 -32.01 3.14 1.92
CA LEU A 190 -30.70 2.55 1.66
C LEU A 190 -29.65 3.64 1.47
N THR A 191 -28.47 3.47 2.08
CA THR A 191 -27.32 4.38 1.94
C THR A 191 -26.00 3.62 2.02
N PHE A 192 -25.01 4.10 1.29
CA PHE A 192 -23.63 3.60 1.33
C PHE A 192 -22.64 4.68 1.78
N VAL A 193 -23.12 5.86 2.14
CA VAL A 193 -22.28 6.96 2.65
C VAL A 193 -21.64 6.56 3.97
N LEU A 194 -20.31 6.54 4.05
CA LEU A 194 -19.57 6.04 5.21
C LEU A 194 -19.94 6.76 6.52
N SER A 195 -20.14 8.08 6.48
CA SER A 195 -20.53 8.85 7.67
C SER A 195 -21.93 8.49 8.19
N SER A 196 -22.84 8.07 7.33
CA SER A 196 -24.17 7.59 7.73
C SER A 196 -24.10 6.17 8.29
N LEU A 197 -23.35 5.29 7.65
CA LEU A 197 -23.16 3.92 8.10
C LEU A 197 -22.50 3.84 9.50
N GLN A 198 -21.59 4.77 9.82
CA GLN A 198 -20.92 4.84 11.13
C GLN A 198 -21.85 5.20 12.30
N GLN A 199 -23.03 5.74 12.03
CA GLN A 199 -23.99 6.12 13.07
C GLN A 199 -24.86 4.94 13.54
N VAL A 200 -24.81 3.82 12.83
CA VAL A 200 -25.67 2.65 13.11
C VAL A 200 -24.82 1.49 13.62
N HIS A 201 -25.25 0.93 14.74
CA HIS A 201 -24.58 -0.22 15.34
C HIS A 201 -25.29 -1.52 14.93
N LEU A 202 -24.66 -2.25 13.99
CA LEU A 202 -25.11 -3.57 13.60
C LEU A 202 -24.94 -4.60 14.73
N SER A 203 -25.76 -5.65 14.73
CA SER A 203 -25.63 -6.75 15.69
C SER A 203 -24.23 -7.37 15.67
N HIS A 204 -23.79 -7.96 16.79
CA HIS A 204 -22.46 -8.58 16.89
C HIS A 204 -22.23 -9.64 15.81
N SER A 205 -23.24 -10.52 15.59
CA SER A 205 -23.17 -11.54 14.56
C SER A 205 -23.01 -10.95 13.15
N SER A 206 -23.77 -9.89 12.84
CA SER A 206 -23.66 -9.19 11.55
C SER A 206 -22.27 -8.58 11.36
N GLN A 207 -21.73 -7.92 12.39
CA GLN A 207 -20.38 -7.37 12.33
C GLN A 207 -19.33 -8.48 12.07
N ASP A 208 -19.44 -9.65 12.71
CA ASP A 208 -18.45 -10.72 12.60
C ASP A 208 -18.33 -11.26 11.17
N TRP A 209 -19.43 -11.64 10.53
CA TRP A 209 -19.33 -12.20 9.19
C TRP A 209 -19.04 -11.14 8.11
N ILE A 210 -19.53 -9.90 8.28
CA ILE A 210 -19.19 -8.80 7.37
C ILE A 210 -17.70 -8.45 7.48
N PHE A 211 -17.18 -8.40 8.72
CA PHE A 211 -15.74 -8.24 8.95
C PHE A 211 -14.92 -9.28 8.19
N LEU A 212 -15.31 -10.56 8.28
CA LEU A 212 -14.60 -11.64 7.56
C LEU A 212 -14.65 -11.45 6.04
N CYS A 213 -15.75 -10.98 5.49
CA CYS A 213 -15.85 -10.66 4.07
C CYS A 213 -14.84 -9.58 3.65
N PHE A 214 -14.76 -8.46 4.38
CA PHE A 214 -13.78 -7.42 4.11
C PHE A 214 -12.34 -7.89 4.39
N ALA A 215 -12.14 -8.64 5.47
CA ALA A 215 -10.82 -9.15 5.84
C ALA A 215 -10.23 -10.05 4.74
N VAL A 216 -11.01 -10.99 4.20
CA VAL A 216 -10.55 -11.84 3.08
C VAL A 216 -10.13 -10.99 1.88
N ALA A 217 -10.95 -10.03 1.47
CA ALA A 217 -10.64 -9.15 0.34
C ALA A 217 -9.33 -8.38 0.54
N PHE A 218 -9.17 -7.79 1.73
CA PHE A 218 -8.01 -6.96 2.04
C PHE A 218 -6.74 -7.80 2.24
N LEU A 219 -6.84 -8.97 2.88
CA LEU A 219 -5.71 -9.89 3.06
C LEU A 219 -5.23 -10.49 1.74
N VAL A 220 -6.13 -10.73 0.78
CA VAL A 220 -5.76 -11.13 -0.59
C VAL A 220 -5.00 -10.01 -1.29
N LYS A 221 -5.50 -8.78 -1.24
CA LYS A 221 -4.88 -7.62 -1.93
C LYS A 221 -3.54 -7.21 -1.31
N MET A 222 -3.40 -7.35 0.01
CA MET A 222 -2.17 -7.08 0.77
C MET A 222 -1.20 -8.27 0.82
N PRO A 223 -1.35 -9.27 0.04
CA PRO A 223 -0.84 -10.64 0.02
C PRO A 223 -0.27 -11.16 1.36
N LEU A 224 -1.10 -11.19 2.41
CA LEU A 224 -0.70 -11.85 3.67
C LEU A 224 -0.86 -13.38 3.55
N ALA A 225 -0.02 -14.13 4.27
CA ALA A 225 -0.20 -15.59 4.35
C ALA A 225 -1.52 -15.93 5.06
N PRO A 226 -2.32 -16.88 4.54
CA PRO A 226 -2.07 -17.77 3.39
C PRO A 226 -2.50 -17.20 2.02
N PHE A 227 -2.99 -15.97 1.94
CA PHE A 227 -3.61 -15.39 0.74
C PHE A 227 -2.61 -14.84 -0.30
N HIS A 228 -1.29 -15.01 -0.09
CA HIS A 228 -0.20 -14.47 -0.92
C HIS A 228 0.17 -15.31 -2.15
N GLY A 229 -0.52 -16.41 -2.44
CA GLY A 229 -0.11 -17.38 -3.46
C GLY A 229 -0.01 -16.85 -4.90
N TRP A 230 -0.59 -15.71 -5.20
CA TRP A 230 -0.50 -15.04 -6.50
C TRP A 230 0.71 -14.09 -6.62
N LEU A 231 1.29 -13.66 -5.48
CA LEU A 231 2.29 -12.58 -5.44
C LEU A 231 3.56 -12.94 -6.20
N ALA A 232 4.10 -14.14 -5.97
CA ALA A 232 5.37 -14.55 -6.57
C ALA A 232 5.30 -14.54 -8.11
N ASP A 233 4.30 -15.21 -8.67
CA ASP A 233 4.09 -15.26 -10.12
C ASP A 233 3.76 -13.87 -10.67
N GLY A 234 2.89 -13.12 -9.99
CA GLY A 234 2.48 -11.77 -10.37
C GLY A 234 3.65 -10.78 -10.43
N TYR A 235 4.41 -10.68 -9.33
CA TYR A 235 5.54 -9.72 -9.26
C TYR A 235 6.69 -10.11 -10.17
N LYS A 236 6.95 -11.41 -10.38
CA LYS A 236 7.98 -11.88 -11.30
C LYS A 236 7.65 -11.54 -12.75
N SER A 237 6.40 -11.68 -13.15
CA SER A 237 5.97 -11.46 -14.53
C SER A 237 5.69 -9.99 -14.84
N MET A 238 5.26 -9.20 -13.85
CA MET A 238 4.83 -7.81 -14.05
C MET A 238 5.96 -6.91 -14.58
N PRO A 239 5.71 -6.01 -15.56
CA PRO A 239 6.71 -5.02 -15.97
C PRO A 239 7.19 -4.17 -14.77
N ILE A 240 8.48 -3.81 -14.75
CA ILE A 240 9.09 -3.06 -13.64
C ILE A 240 8.29 -1.83 -13.21
N PRO A 241 7.87 -0.92 -14.13
CA PRO A 241 7.09 0.25 -13.71
C PRO A 241 5.73 -0.12 -13.12
N ALA A 242 5.11 -1.22 -13.60
CA ALA A 242 3.84 -1.69 -13.08
C ALA A 242 3.98 -2.33 -11.69
N VAL A 243 5.01 -3.17 -11.46
CA VAL A 243 5.25 -3.76 -10.13
C VAL A 243 5.65 -2.70 -9.10
N ALA A 244 6.37 -1.66 -9.50
CA ALA A 244 6.74 -0.56 -8.63
C ALA A 244 5.51 0.18 -8.06
N VAL A 245 4.52 0.53 -8.89
CA VAL A 245 3.27 1.16 -8.42
C VAL A 245 2.35 0.14 -7.74
N PHE A 246 2.29 -1.10 -8.21
CA PHE A 246 1.46 -2.13 -7.59
C PHE A 246 1.89 -2.40 -6.14
N SER A 247 3.16 -2.68 -5.93
CA SER A 247 3.72 -2.91 -4.61
C SER A 247 3.77 -1.63 -3.78
N GLY A 248 4.07 -0.48 -4.42
CA GLY A 248 4.21 0.80 -3.76
C GLY A 248 2.91 1.37 -3.22
N VAL A 249 1.79 1.25 -3.96
CA VAL A 249 0.54 1.94 -3.65
C VAL A 249 -0.68 1.02 -3.65
N VAL A 250 -0.87 0.18 -4.68
CA VAL A 250 -2.11 -0.59 -4.84
C VAL A 250 -2.38 -1.51 -3.65
N SER A 251 -1.34 -2.16 -3.11
CA SER A 251 -1.45 -2.98 -1.91
C SER A 251 -1.88 -2.19 -0.66
N LYS A 252 -1.58 -0.87 -0.59
CA LYS A 252 -1.94 -0.01 0.55
C LYS A 252 -3.41 0.39 0.56
N VAL A 253 -4.11 0.31 -0.58
CA VAL A 253 -5.57 0.54 -0.62
C VAL A 253 -6.31 -0.41 0.32
N ALA A 254 -5.86 -1.66 0.44
CA ALA A 254 -6.43 -2.64 1.36
C ALA A 254 -6.14 -2.30 2.84
N ALA A 255 -4.91 -1.88 3.16
CA ALA A 255 -4.57 -1.40 4.50
C ALA A 255 -5.38 -0.16 4.89
N TYR A 256 -5.55 0.76 3.94
CA TYR A 256 -6.43 1.92 4.09
C TYR A 256 -7.89 1.48 4.31
N GLY A 257 -8.36 0.44 3.60
CA GLY A 257 -9.70 -0.12 3.78
C GLY A 257 -9.94 -0.64 5.21
N PHE A 258 -8.95 -1.27 5.85
CA PHE A 258 -9.05 -1.63 7.27
C PHE A 258 -9.24 -0.39 8.15
N LEU A 259 -8.47 0.67 7.94
CA LEU A 259 -8.59 1.90 8.72
C LEU A 259 -9.89 2.66 8.41
N ARG A 260 -10.25 2.81 7.14
CA ARG A 260 -11.37 3.65 6.70
C ARG A 260 -12.74 3.00 6.91
N ILE A 261 -12.82 1.69 6.70
CA ILE A 261 -14.09 0.95 6.63
C ILE A 261 -14.21 0.04 7.85
N VAL A 262 -13.27 -0.89 8.04
CA VAL A 262 -13.46 -1.99 8.98
C VAL A 262 -13.44 -1.53 10.44
N LEU A 263 -12.45 -0.75 10.85
CA LEU A 263 -12.33 -0.31 12.24
C LEU A 263 -13.49 0.57 12.70
N PRO A 264 -13.95 1.57 11.92
CA PRO A 264 -15.04 2.43 12.37
C PRO A 264 -16.44 1.82 12.21
N LEU A 265 -16.67 0.97 11.19
CA LEU A 265 -17.99 0.37 10.96
C LEU A 265 -18.23 -0.89 11.79
N PHE A 266 -17.18 -1.68 12.07
CA PHE A 266 -17.29 -2.97 12.75
C PHE A 266 -16.38 -3.02 14.00
N PRO A 267 -16.58 -2.12 14.98
CA PRO A 267 -15.70 -2.01 16.15
C PRO A 267 -15.72 -3.27 17.03
N TYR A 268 -16.88 -3.92 17.19
CA TYR A 268 -16.98 -5.17 17.93
C TYR A 268 -16.17 -6.30 17.25
N ALA A 269 -16.40 -6.53 15.97
CA ALA A 269 -15.69 -7.58 15.22
C ALA A 269 -14.18 -7.29 15.14
N SER A 270 -13.77 -6.01 15.04
CA SER A 270 -12.36 -5.61 15.06
C SER A 270 -11.65 -5.98 16.35
N VAL A 271 -12.36 -5.93 17.49
CA VAL A 271 -11.84 -6.38 18.80
C VAL A 271 -11.93 -7.91 18.91
N HIS A 272 -13.01 -8.52 18.45
CA HIS A 272 -13.22 -9.98 18.48
C HIS A 272 -12.12 -10.70 17.68
N PHE A 273 -11.86 -10.26 16.45
CA PHE A 273 -10.84 -10.84 15.57
C PHE A 273 -9.43 -10.24 15.76
N GLN A 274 -9.19 -9.37 16.75
CA GLN A 274 -7.88 -8.77 16.99
C GLN A 274 -6.78 -9.83 17.07
N MET A 275 -6.95 -10.84 17.92
CA MET A 275 -5.91 -11.85 18.15
C MET A 275 -5.65 -12.73 16.92
N PRO A 276 -6.65 -13.28 16.23
CA PRO A 276 -6.48 -13.96 14.94
C PRO A 276 -5.71 -13.10 13.92
N MET A 277 -6.05 -11.83 13.76
CA MET A 277 -5.36 -10.92 12.84
C MET A 277 -3.89 -10.70 13.23
N LEU A 278 -3.59 -10.50 14.52
CA LEU A 278 -2.21 -10.37 15.00
C LEU A 278 -1.38 -11.64 14.75
N VAL A 279 -1.97 -12.83 14.94
CA VAL A 279 -1.30 -14.11 14.66
C VAL A 279 -1.02 -14.27 13.17
N LEU A 280 -2.00 -13.96 12.30
CA LEU A 280 -1.79 -13.96 10.84
C LEU A 280 -0.67 -13.01 10.43
N CYS A 281 -0.59 -11.84 11.05
CA CYS A 281 0.50 -10.90 10.80
C CYS A 281 1.86 -11.50 11.18
N LEU A 282 1.98 -12.13 12.35
CA LEU A 282 3.23 -12.79 12.77
C LEU A 282 3.63 -13.91 11.81
N ILE A 283 2.71 -14.77 11.42
CA ILE A 283 2.96 -15.84 10.44
C ILE A 283 3.49 -15.22 9.13
N SER A 284 2.84 -14.16 8.66
CA SER A 284 3.21 -13.52 7.40
C SER A 284 4.54 -12.77 7.46
N ILE A 285 4.86 -12.13 8.60
CA ILE A 285 6.18 -11.49 8.84
C ILE A 285 7.28 -12.53 8.71
N TRP A 286 7.15 -13.65 9.42
CA TRP A 286 8.16 -14.70 9.41
C TRP A 286 8.25 -15.44 8.08
N TRP A 287 7.10 -15.75 7.47
CA TRP A 287 7.07 -16.36 6.14
C TRP A 287 7.75 -15.48 5.10
N GLY A 288 7.35 -14.21 5.00
CA GLY A 288 7.94 -13.26 4.06
C GLY A 288 9.45 -13.09 4.29
N THR A 289 9.87 -12.96 5.55
CA THR A 289 11.28 -12.84 5.93
C THR A 289 12.10 -14.07 5.54
N LEU A 290 11.61 -15.28 5.84
CA LEU A 290 12.32 -16.52 5.53
C LEU A 290 12.46 -16.74 4.03
N VAL A 291 11.40 -16.50 3.26
CA VAL A 291 11.46 -16.65 1.81
C VAL A 291 12.33 -15.55 1.18
N ALA A 292 12.26 -14.31 1.64
CA ALA A 292 13.14 -13.24 1.18
C ALA A 292 14.63 -13.56 1.46
N PHE A 293 14.92 -14.21 2.57
CA PHE A 293 16.29 -14.63 2.93
C PHE A 293 16.79 -15.81 2.08
N THR A 294 15.92 -16.76 1.72
CA THR A 294 16.35 -17.99 1.03
C THR A 294 16.40 -17.87 -0.48
N THR A 295 15.61 -16.98 -1.08
CA THR A 295 15.57 -16.80 -2.54
C THR A 295 16.87 -16.18 -3.08
N THR A 296 17.28 -16.62 -4.27
CA THR A 296 18.42 -16.04 -5.00
C THR A 296 18.00 -15.02 -6.05
N ASP A 297 16.73 -14.87 -6.32
CA ASP A 297 16.16 -13.90 -7.26
C ASP A 297 15.98 -12.54 -6.56
N ALA A 298 16.69 -11.53 -7.03
CA ALA A 298 16.68 -10.19 -6.44
C ALA A 298 15.29 -9.55 -6.42
N ARG A 299 14.49 -9.74 -7.49
CA ARG A 299 13.10 -9.24 -7.55
C ARG A 299 12.22 -9.93 -6.52
N MET A 300 12.41 -11.24 -6.31
CA MET A 300 11.66 -12.01 -5.33
C MET A 300 12.05 -11.66 -3.89
N VAL A 301 13.31 -11.27 -3.62
CA VAL A 301 13.69 -10.71 -2.31
C VAL A 301 12.82 -9.48 -2.00
N VAL A 302 12.68 -8.55 -2.94
CA VAL A 302 11.84 -7.34 -2.77
C VAL A 302 10.35 -7.71 -2.65
N ALA A 303 9.88 -8.68 -3.42
CA ALA A 303 8.48 -9.13 -3.36
C ALA A 303 8.11 -9.70 -1.98
N TYR A 304 8.91 -10.62 -1.44
CA TYR A 304 8.63 -11.23 -0.13
C TYR A 304 8.96 -10.30 1.05
N SER A 305 9.89 -9.36 0.89
CA SER A 305 10.05 -8.28 1.88
C SER A 305 8.78 -7.46 2.00
N SER A 306 8.05 -7.24 0.89
CA SER A 306 6.76 -6.55 0.91
C SER A 306 5.68 -7.33 1.66
N VAL A 307 5.67 -8.69 1.60
CA VAL A 307 4.77 -9.51 2.42
C VAL A 307 5.02 -9.27 3.91
N ALA A 308 6.27 -9.28 4.35
CA ALA A 308 6.64 -9.01 5.74
C ALA A 308 6.23 -7.60 6.17
N GLN A 309 6.54 -6.58 5.36
CA GLN A 309 6.27 -5.18 5.69
C GLN A 309 4.77 -4.82 5.69
N LEU A 310 3.98 -5.35 4.74
CA LEU A 310 2.54 -5.17 4.75
C LEU A 310 1.89 -5.83 5.98
N SER A 311 2.48 -6.94 6.45
CA SER A 311 2.04 -7.59 7.68
C SER A 311 2.39 -6.77 8.92
N PHE A 312 3.53 -6.06 8.94
CA PHE A 312 3.85 -5.07 9.98
C PHE A 312 2.84 -3.91 9.98
N ILE A 313 2.46 -3.40 8.83
CA ILE A 313 1.43 -2.36 8.71
C ILE A 313 0.10 -2.86 9.32
N THR A 314 -0.32 -4.07 8.96
CA THR A 314 -1.55 -4.69 9.49
C THR A 314 -1.47 -4.92 11.00
N LEU A 315 -0.30 -5.34 11.50
CA LEU A 315 -0.03 -5.49 12.93
C LEU A 315 -0.27 -4.17 13.67
N GLY A 316 0.23 -3.06 13.13
CA GLY A 316 0.03 -1.72 13.68
C GLY A 316 -1.45 -1.30 13.71
N ILE A 317 -2.20 -1.59 12.65
CA ILE A 317 -3.65 -1.32 12.57
C ILE A 317 -4.40 -2.10 13.66
N PHE A 318 -4.18 -3.42 13.75
CA PHE A 318 -4.86 -4.28 14.71
C PHE A 318 -4.26 -4.26 16.12
N SER A 319 -3.23 -3.43 16.38
CA SER A 319 -2.86 -3.07 17.74
C SER A 319 -4.02 -2.35 18.47
N LEU A 320 -4.89 -1.69 17.68
CA LEU A 320 -5.99 -0.83 18.16
C LEU A 320 -5.49 0.26 19.11
N LYS A 321 -4.25 0.71 18.91
CA LYS A 321 -3.60 1.78 19.69
C LYS A 321 -3.25 2.95 18.78
N PRO A 322 -3.37 4.20 19.24
CA PRO A 322 -3.05 5.37 18.41
C PRO A 322 -1.61 5.32 17.87
N ALA A 323 -0.63 4.93 18.68
CA ALA A 323 0.76 4.80 18.25
C ALA A 323 0.91 3.77 17.11
N GLY A 324 0.29 2.58 17.25
CA GLY A 324 0.36 1.53 16.23
C GLY A 324 -0.32 1.94 14.92
N GLY A 325 -1.49 2.55 15.00
CA GLY A 325 -2.19 3.05 13.82
C GLY A 325 -1.46 4.20 13.12
N GLN A 326 -0.87 5.14 13.87
CA GLN A 326 -0.01 6.20 13.34
C GLN A 326 1.22 5.61 12.64
N GLY A 327 1.88 4.66 13.30
CA GLY A 327 3.01 3.94 12.72
C GLY A 327 2.63 3.20 11.44
N ALA A 328 1.46 2.53 11.44
CA ALA A 328 0.96 1.82 10.26
C ALA A 328 0.75 2.76 9.07
N LEU A 329 0.07 3.90 9.28
CA LEU A 329 -0.18 4.87 8.21
C LEU A 329 1.13 5.48 7.69
N LEU A 330 2.04 5.86 8.59
CA LEU A 330 3.36 6.36 8.20
C LEU A 330 4.15 5.29 7.42
N ASN A 331 4.08 4.04 7.86
CA ASN A 331 4.77 2.94 7.20
C ASN A 331 4.13 2.54 5.87
N MET A 332 2.83 2.77 5.64
CA MET A 332 2.24 2.66 4.29
C MET A 332 2.96 3.57 3.29
N VAL A 333 3.23 4.81 3.70
CA VAL A 333 3.93 5.80 2.86
C VAL A 333 5.39 5.40 2.67
N ASN A 334 6.09 5.16 3.77
CA ASN A 334 7.53 4.87 3.76
C ASN A 334 7.85 3.58 3.00
N HIS A 335 7.09 2.50 3.22
CA HIS A 335 7.25 1.25 2.48
C HIS A 335 7.01 1.46 0.97
N GLY A 336 6.03 2.27 0.58
CA GLY A 336 5.81 2.60 -0.83
C GLY A 336 6.99 3.31 -1.45
N LEU A 337 7.53 4.33 -0.76
CA LEU A 337 8.71 5.10 -1.17
C LEU A 337 9.98 4.26 -1.23
N VAL A 338 10.10 3.20 -0.44
CA VAL A 338 11.27 2.30 -0.43
C VAL A 338 11.14 1.19 -1.47
N THR A 339 9.96 0.57 -1.58
CA THR A 339 9.77 -0.60 -2.45
C THR A 339 9.81 -0.26 -3.93
N ALA A 340 9.22 0.86 -4.35
CA ALA A 340 9.23 1.27 -5.76
C ALA A 340 10.65 1.50 -6.28
N PRO A 341 11.52 2.30 -5.64
CA PRO A 341 12.90 2.43 -6.08
C PRO A 341 13.71 1.14 -5.94
N LEU A 342 13.40 0.23 -5.00
CA LEU A 342 14.04 -1.09 -4.96
C LEU A 342 13.80 -1.88 -6.24
N PHE A 343 12.59 -1.89 -6.80
CA PHE A 343 12.33 -2.54 -8.08
C PHE A 343 13.10 -1.87 -9.24
N PHE A 344 13.20 -0.55 -9.25
CA PHE A 344 14.02 0.17 -10.24
C PHE A 344 15.50 -0.15 -10.09
N LEU A 345 16.02 -0.21 -8.85
CA LEU A 345 17.41 -0.54 -8.55
C LEU A 345 17.76 -1.98 -8.92
N VAL A 346 16.86 -2.95 -8.63
CA VAL A 346 17.03 -4.34 -9.06
C VAL A 346 17.06 -4.44 -10.58
N ALA A 347 16.16 -3.75 -11.28
CA ALA A 347 16.16 -3.71 -12.73
C ALA A 347 17.44 -3.06 -13.31
N ALA A 348 17.91 -1.98 -12.69
CA ALA A 348 19.15 -1.32 -13.06
C ALA A 348 20.39 -2.23 -12.83
N ALA A 349 20.40 -2.97 -11.73
CA ALA A 349 21.44 -3.95 -11.44
C ALA A 349 21.40 -5.14 -12.41
N ALA A 350 20.20 -5.65 -12.73
CA ALA A 350 20.02 -6.72 -13.70
C ALA A 350 20.54 -6.34 -15.10
N VAL A 351 20.27 -5.11 -15.57
CA VAL A 351 20.82 -4.61 -16.86
C VAL A 351 22.35 -4.68 -16.86
N ARG A 352 23.00 -4.39 -15.73
CA ARG A 352 24.46 -4.44 -15.59
C ARG A 352 24.98 -5.87 -15.48
N ALA A 353 24.15 -6.78 -14.97
CA ALA A 353 24.46 -8.22 -14.87
C ALA A 353 24.04 -9.02 -16.11
N GLY A 354 24.00 -8.37 -17.31
CA GLY A 354 23.66 -9.05 -18.55
C GLY A 354 22.18 -9.45 -18.69
N GLY A 355 21.30 -8.83 -17.92
CA GLY A 355 19.85 -9.09 -17.89
C GLY A 355 19.41 -10.10 -16.82
N SER A 356 20.34 -10.70 -16.08
CA SER A 356 20.01 -11.64 -15.00
C SER A 356 19.55 -10.93 -13.73
N GLU A 357 18.45 -11.43 -13.12
CA GLU A 357 17.98 -11.02 -11.80
C GLU A 357 18.48 -11.97 -10.70
N ASP A 358 19.28 -13.00 -11.04
CA ASP A 358 19.85 -13.91 -10.06
C ASP A 358 21.01 -13.23 -9.34
N LEU A 359 20.96 -13.21 -8.00
CA LEU A 359 22.01 -12.62 -7.15
C LEU A 359 23.38 -13.26 -7.34
N ARG A 360 23.44 -14.51 -7.84
CA ARG A 360 24.70 -15.22 -8.12
C ARG A 360 25.43 -14.68 -9.34
N ASP A 361 24.70 -14.08 -10.28
CA ASP A 361 25.25 -13.47 -11.49
C ASP A 361 25.62 -11.99 -11.28
N MET A 362 25.13 -11.39 -10.20
CA MET A 362 25.44 -10.03 -9.77
C MET A 362 26.76 -10.00 -8.98
N GLY A 363 27.08 -8.87 -8.42
CA GLY A 363 28.25 -8.67 -7.53
C GLY A 363 29.22 -7.67 -8.13
N GLY A 364 29.91 -6.92 -7.25
CA GLY A 364 30.89 -5.94 -7.62
C GLY A 364 30.37 -4.72 -8.39
N ILE A 365 29.04 -4.52 -8.46
CA ILE A 365 28.42 -3.37 -9.15
C ILE A 365 28.92 -2.06 -8.52
N ALA A 366 29.16 -2.02 -7.22
CA ALA A 366 29.69 -0.83 -6.52
C ALA A 366 31.04 -0.35 -7.06
N PHE A 367 31.90 -1.25 -7.53
CA PHE A 367 33.18 -0.89 -8.14
C PHE A 367 33.03 -0.30 -9.55
N ARG A 368 31.91 -0.59 -10.21
CA ARG A 368 31.67 -0.23 -11.60
C ARG A 368 30.62 0.86 -11.78
N ALA A 369 29.76 1.05 -10.80
CA ALA A 369 28.66 2.01 -10.78
C ALA A 369 28.45 2.52 -9.31
N PRO A 370 29.39 3.31 -8.76
CA PRO A 370 29.37 3.74 -7.35
C PRO A 370 28.15 4.60 -7.00
N LEU A 371 27.66 5.44 -7.91
CA LEU A 371 26.47 6.25 -7.67
C LEU A 371 25.22 5.36 -7.55
N LEU A 372 25.08 4.34 -8.42
CA LEU A 372 23.99 3.37 -8.33
C LEU A 372 24.03 2.61 -6.99
N ALA A 373 25.24 2.20 -6.58
CA ALA A 373 25.42 1.50 -5.32
C ALA A 373 25.11 2.40 -4.11
N THR A 374 25.44 3.69 -4.18
CA THR A 374 25.10 4.66 -3.12
C THR A 374 23.58 4.82 -3.00
N LEU A 375 22.85 4.96 -4.12
CA LEU A 375 21.40 5.04 -4.12
C LEU A 375 20.80 3.73 -3.57
N ALA A 376 21.34 2.57 -3.98
CA ALA A 376 20.90 1.27 -3.46
C ALA A 376 21.17 1.11 -1.97
N LEU A 377 22.29 1.60 -1.47
CA LEU A 377 22.61 1.58 -0.03
C LEU A 377 21.62 2.40 0.78
N ILE A 378 21.30 3.63 0.35
CA ILE A 378 20.33 4.49 1.04
C ILE A 378 18.97 3.79 1.13
N VAL A 379 18.50 3.21 0.02
CA VAL A 379 17.21 2.51 -0.03
C VAL A 379 17.26 1.22 0.78
N ALA A 380 18.36 0.45 0.76
CA ALA A 380 18.54 -0.74 1.58
C ALA A 380 18.52 -0.41 3.08
N LEU A 381 19.22 0.63 3.51
CA LEU A 381 19.21 1.11 4.91
C LEU A 381 17.82 1.59 5.35
N ALA A 382 17.06 2.20 4.44
CA ALA A 382 15.66 2.55 4.69
C ALA A 382 14.78 1.30 4.78
N THR A 383 15.03 0.26 3.98
CA THR A 383 14.29 -1.01 3.99
C THR A 383 14.43 -1.76 5.31
N LEU A 384 15.61 -1.77 5.90
CA LEU A 384 15.86 -2.40 7.19
C LEU A 384 15.48 -1.52 8.40
N ALA A 385 14.83 -0.39 8.14
CA ALA A 385 14.41 0.55 9.16
C ALA A 385 15.55 1.01 10.10
N MET A 386 16.74 1.30 9.54
CA MET A 386 17.86 1.81 10.33
C MET A 386 17.48 3.14 10.99
N PRO A 387 17.85 3.40 12.26
CA PRO A 387 17.69 4.71 12.89
C PRO A 387 18.26 5.82 12.00
N GLY A 388 17.44 6.86 11.73
CA GLY A 388 17.77 7.89 10.75
C GLY A 388 17.20 7.62 9.34
N SER A 389 16.48 6.53 9.13
CA SER A 389 15.68 6.29 7.92
C SER A 389 14.19 6.60 8.12
N SER A 390 13.48 6.80 7.02
CA SER A 390 12.04 7.10 7.07
C SER A 390 11.22 5.96 7.70
N ASN A 391 11.57 4.69 7.43
CA ASN A 391 10.84 3.52 7.93
C ASN A 391 10.98 3.33 9.45
N PHE A 392 12.11 3.76 10.05
CA PHE A 392 12.38 3.56 11.47
C PHE A 392 11.24 4.07 12.37
N ILE A 393 10.79 5.30 12.14
CA ILE A 393 9.74 5.91 12.97
C ILE A 393 8.43 5.12 12.84
N GLY A 394 8.06 4.71 11.63
CA GLY A 394 6.84 3.93 11.37
C GLY A 394 6.88 2.58 12.09
N GLU A 395 7.95 1.82 11.93
CA GLU A 395 8.11 0.51 12.56
C GLU A 395 8.22 0.61 14.09
N PHE A 396 8.96 1.59 14.60
CA PHE A 396 9.05 1.83 16.04
C PHE A 396 7.66 2.10 16.67
N MET A 397 6.85 2.96 16.01
CA MET A 397 5.49 3.27 16.50
C MET A 397 4.56 2.06 16.40
N ILE A 398 4.69 1.21 15.36
CA ILE A 398 3.94 -0.05 15.24
C ILE A 398 4.27 -0.97 16.41
N LEU A 399 5.57 -1.19 16.67
CA LEU A 399 6.03 -2.03 17.77
C LEU A 399 5.58 -1.49 19.13
N LEU A 400 5.69 -0.18 19.36
CA LEU A 400 5.23 0.47 20.57
C LEU A 400 3.73 0.27 20.80
N GLY A 401 2.91 0.53 19.78
CA GLY A 401 1.46 0.32 19.86
C GLY A 401 1.09 -1.14 20.08
N THR A 402 1.80 -2.06 19.42
CA THR A 402 1.60 -3.50 19.60
C THR A 402 2.03 -3.95 20.99
N PHE A 403 3.14 -3.42 21.51
CA PHE A 403 3.62 -3.69 22.88
C PHE A 403 2.59 -3.27 23.94
N GLN A 404 2.00 -2.08 23.77
CA GLN A 404 0.94 -1.59 24.66
C GLN A 404 -0.34 -2.45 24.57
N ALA A 405 -0.58 -3.11 23.44
CA ALA A 405 -1.74 -3.99 23.27
C ALA A 405 -1.46 -5.43 23.72
N LYS A 406 -0.38 -6.02 23.26
CA LYS A 406 0.03 -7.44 23.42
C LYS A 406 1.54 -7.57 23.41
N THR A 407 2.20 -7.51 24.56
CA THR A 407 3.67 -7.53 24.71
C THR A 407 4.33 -8.72 23.98
N ALA A 408 3.82 -9.95 24.15
CA ALA A 408 4.39 -11.14 23.52
C ALA A 408 4.37 -11.06 21.99
N VAL A 409 3.28 -10.52 21.40
CA VAL A 409 3.15 -10.33 19.96
C VAL A 409 4.20 -9.34 19.47
N SER A 410 4.40 -8.23 20.20
CA SER A 410 5.40 -7.22 19.83
C SER A 410 6.82 -7.75 19.88
N VAL A 411 7.16 -8.56 20.90
CA VAL A 411 8.49 -9.19 21.03
C VAL A 411 8.76 -10.13 19.84
N ILE A 412 7.78 -10.97 19.47
CA ILE A 412 7.93 -11.88 18.32
C ILE A 412 8.05 -11.08 17.01
N ALA A 413 7.27 -10.00 16.86
CA ALA A 413 7.33 -9.14 15.69
C ALA A 413 8.67 -8.39 15.59
N PHE A 414 9.24 -7.94 16.71
CA PHE A 414 10.55 -7.29 16.76
C PHE A 414 11.67 -8.19 16.20
N LEU A 415 11.65 -9.50 16.48
CA LEU A 415 12.58 -10.43 15.87
C LEU A 415 12.45 -10.47 14.34
N GLY A 416 11.26 -10.20 13.80
CA GLY A 416 11.03 -10.06 12.36
C GLY A 416 11.75 -8.84 11.76
N VAL A 417 11.94 -7.73 12.53
CA VAL A 417 12.75 -6.57 12.10
C VAL A 417 14.23 -6.96 11.94
N ILE A 418 14.74 -7.79 12.85
CA ILE A 418 16.10 -8.34 12.72
C ILE A 418 16.22 -9.15 11.42
N GLY A 419 15.22 -9.97 11.13
CA GLY A 419 15.15 -10.71 9.86
C GLY A 419 15.12 -9.80 8.64
N ALA A 420 14.43 -8.65 8.72
CA ALA A 420 14.41 -7.66 7.66
C ALA A 420 15.80 -7.07 7.38
N ALA A 421 16.57 -6.79 8.43
CA ALA A 421 17.96 -6.34 8.29
C ALA A 421 18.82 -7.41 7.57
N VAL A 422 18.63 -8.68 7.88
CA VAL A 422 19.39 -9.78 7.27
C VAL A 422 19.14 -9.90 5.77
N TYR A 423 17.89 -9.94 5.31
CA TYR A 423 17.62 -10.08 3.88
C TYR A 423 17.97 -8.80 3.08
N ALA A 424 17.74 -7.61 3.65
CA ALA A 424 18.07 -6.35 2.97
C ALA A 424 19.59 -6.17 2.79
N LEU A 425 20.38 -6.44 3.85
CA LEU A 425 21.84 -6.41 3.76
C LEU A 425 22.36 -7.50 2.84
N ARG A 426 21.79 -8.72 2.89
CA ARG A 426 22.16 -9.80 1.98
C ARG A 426 21.94 -9.38 0.52
N LEU A 427 20.77 -8.82 0.19
CA LEU A 427 20.49 -8.31 -1.16
C LEU A 427 21.55 -7.29 -1.58
N PHE A 428 21.80 -6.29 -0.74
CA PHE A 428 22.77 -5.23 -1.04
C PHE A 428 24.19 -5.76 -1.20
N ILE A 429 24.68 -6.53 -0.23
CA ILE A 429 26.05 -7.07 -0.26
C ILE A 429 26.26 -8.01 -1.46
N THR A 430 25.27 -8.88 -1.73
CA THR A 430 25.42 -9.87 -2.81
C THR A 430 25.35 -9.20 -4.19
N ALA A 431 24.43 -8.27 -4.40
CA ALA A 431 24.27 -7.61 -5.71
C ALA A 431 25.32 -6.52 -5.98
N PHE A 432 25.72 -5.74 -4.96
CA PHE A 432 26.53 -4.54 -5.17
C PHE A 432 27.99 -4.68 -4.73
N HIS A 433 28.27 -5.46 -3.69
CA HIS A 433 29.63 -5.73 -3.23
C HIS A 433 30.13 -7.08 -3.76
N ASN A 434 30.69 -7.92 -2.98
CA ASN A 434 31.25 -9.23 -3.36
C ASN A 434 32.20 -9.20 -4.59
N ARG A 435 32.57 -10.37 -5.11
CA ARG A 435 33.37 -10.51 -6.35
C ARG A 435 32.53 -10.07 -7.53
N VAL A 436 33.18 -9.38 -8.48
CA VAL A 436 32.53 -8.95 -9.72
C VAL A 436 32.00 -10.16 -10.49
N GLY A 437 30.71 -10.16 -10.78
CA GLY A 437 30.07 -11.18 -11.61
C GLY A 437 30.66 -11.23 -13.02
N ARG A 438 30.58 -12.39 -13.69
CA ARG A 438 31.24 -12.63 -14.99
C ARG A 438 30.83 -11.66 -16.09
N SER A 439 29.58 -11.20 -16.08
CA SER A 439 28.94 -10.34 -17.10
C SER A 439 28.65 -8.92 -16.63
N VAL A 440 29.16 -8.50 -15.47
CA VAL A 440 28.84 -7.18 -14.90
C VAL A 440 29.52 -6.08 -15.71
N ALA A 441 28.69 -5.22 -16.33
CA ALA A 441 29.14 -4.10 -17.14
C ALA A 441 29.48 -2.86 -16.28
N SER A 442 30.49 -2.09 -16.73
CA SER A 442 30.84 -0.81 -16.12
C SER A 442 29.95 0.30 -16.73
N ARG A 443 28.77 0.50 -16.15
CA ARG A 443 27.82 1.54 -16.59
C ARG A 443 27.23 2.23 -15.37
N GLU A 444 27.47 3.53 -15.25
CA GLU A 444 26.90 4.34 -14.16
C GLU A 444 25.43 4.66 -14.41
N VAL A 445 24.77 5.28 -13.43
CA VAL A 445 23.35 5.69 -13.48
C VAL A 445 23.13 6.61 -14.68
N GLY A 446 22.24 6.19 -15.57
CA GLY A 446 21.80 7.02 -16.68
C GLY A 446 20.69 7.98 -16.28
N LEU A 447 20.43 8.98 -17.16
CA LEU A 447 19.37 9.98 -16.91
C LEU A 447 18.00 9.33 -16.62
N THR A 448 17.65 8.27 -17.34
CA THR A 448 16.41 7.50 -17.20
C THR A 448 16.23 6.93 -15.78
N GLU A 449 17.31 6.35 -15.26
CA GLU A 449 17.34 5.75 -13.93
C GLU A 449 17.34 6.84 -12.86
N ALA A 450 18.14 7.91 -13.06
CA ALA A 450 18.26 9.02 -12.14
C ALA A 450 16.92 9.74 -11.90
N VAL A 451 16.20 10.08 -12.98
CA VAL A 451 14.92 10.81 -12.88
C VAL A 451 13.84 10.00 -12.16
N ALA A 452 13.86 8.68 -12.24
CA ALA A 452 12.90 7.84 -11.53
C ALA A 452 13.31 7.57 -10.07
N ILE A 453 14.60 7.40 -9.77
CA ILE A 453 15.08 6.95 -8.46
C ILE A 453 15.41 8.13 -7.54
N VAL A 454 16.17 9.11 -8.02
CA VAL A 454 16.72 10.19 -7.17
C VAL A 454 15.63 11.01 -6.47
N PRO A 455 14.54 11.45 -7.14
CA PRO A 455 13.49 12.20 -6.46
C PRO A 455 12.86 11.42 -5.29
N ILE A 456 12.65 10.11 -5.46
CA ILE A 456 12.09 9.26 -4.39
C ILE A 456 13.09 9.15 -3.24
N VAL A 457 14.37 8.95 -3.53
CA VAL A 457 15.43 8.89 -2.50
C VAL A 457 15.51 10.20 -1.72
N LEU A 458 15.37 11.33 -2.38
CA LEU A 458 15.32 12.64 -1.70
C LEU A 458 14.11 12.74 -0.78
N VAL A 459 12.94 12.28 -1.20
CA VAL A 459 11.73 12.23 -0.35
C VAL A 459 11.95 11.31 0.86
N ILE A 460 12.59 10.14 0.69
CA ILE A 460 12.96 9.24 1.80
C ILE A 460 13.82 9.99 2.83
N LEU A 461 14.85 10.71 2.39
CA LEU A 461 15.75 11.47 3.26
C LEU A 461 15.01 12.62 3.97
N VAL A 462 14.14 13.34 3.27
CA VAL A 462 13.32 14.41 3.87
C VAL A 462 12.40 13.85 4.95
N LEU A 463 11.72 12.73 4.70
CA LEU A 463 10.82 12.11 5.69
C LEU A 463 11.59 11.46 6.85
N ALA A 464 12.82 11.03 6.65
CA ALA A 464 13.69 10.57 7.73
C ALA A 464 13.99 11.70 8.75
N VAL A 465 14.22 12.93 8.25
CA VAL A 465 14.49 14.11 9.09
C VAL A 465 13.19 14.74 9.61
N TYR A 466 12.13 14.76 8.81
CA TYR A 466 10.86 15.41 9.16
C TYR A 466 9.64 14.51 9.01
N PRO A 467 9.51 13.44 9.83
CA PRO A 467 8.34 12.54 9.80
C PRO A 467 7.05 13.23 10.22
N GLN A 468 7.15 14.39 10.90
CA GLN A 468 6.02 15.21 11.32
C GLN A 468 5.15 15.68 10.15
N PHE A 469 5.68 15.67 8.92
CA PHE A 469 4.90 15.94 7.71
C PHE A 469 3.68 15.01 7.60
N GLY A 470 3.87 13.72 7.81
CA GLY A 470 2.79 12.73 7.82
C GLY A 470 2.02 12.72 9.14
N LEU A 471 2.72 12.67 10.27
CA LEU A 471 2.15 12.49 11.61
C LEU A 471 1.15 13.60 11.97
N LYS A 472 1.52 14.87 11.81
CA LYS A 472 0.62 16.00 12.15
C LYS A 472 -0.65 16.04 11.30
N ARG A 473 -0.61 15.52 10.06
CA ARG A 473 -1.79 15.47 9.18
C ARG A 473 -2.73 14.34 9.54
N SER A 474 -2.20 13.22 9.97
CA SER A 474 -2.96 11.98 10.17
C SER A 474 -3.50 11.82 11.59
N GLU A 475 -2.85 12.39 12.60
CA GLU A 475 -3.15 12.13 14.01
C GLU A 475 -4.61 12.38 14.41
N PRO A 476 -5.24 13.53 14.08
CA PRO A 476 -6.62 13.78 14.51
C PRO A 476 -7.61 12.78 13.93
N THR A 477 -7.51 12.53 12.62
CA THR A 477 -8.39 11.59 11.91
C THR A 477 -8.16 10.16 12.38
N LEU A 478 -6.91 9.74 12.56
CA LEU A 478 -6.61 8.40 13.02
C LEU A 478 -7.13 8.12 14.43
N ARG A 479 -6.98 9.07 15.35
CA ARG A 479 -7.54 8.96 16.71
C ARG A 479 -9.06 8.75 16.65
N ALA A 480 -9.75 9.53 15.82
CA ALA A 480 -11.19 9.40 15.62
C ALA A 480 -11.58 8.04 15.02
N THR A 481 -10.81 7.56 14.05
CA THR A 481 -11.01 6.26 13.37
C THR A 481 -10.89 5.07 14.33
N ILE A 482 -9.92 5.09 15.24
CA ILE A 482 -9.66 3.96 16.16
C ILE A 482 -10.54 4.03 17.41
N ALA A 483 -11.05 5.20 17.77
CA ALA A 483 -11.81 5.42 19.01
C ALA A 483 -12.98 4.43 19.21
N PRO A 484 -13.82 4.08 18.23
CA PRO A 484 -14.91 3.12 18.42
C PRO A 484 -14.41 1.74 18.86
N ALA A 485 -13.36 1.22 18.23
CA ALA A 485 -12.75 -0.08 18.58
C ALA A 485 -12.09 -0.02 19.98
N GLN A 486 -11.48 1.11 20.36
CA GLN A 486 -10.91 1.29 21.70
C GLN A 486 -11.99 1.30 22.78
N SER A 487 -13.09 2.01 22.55
CA SER A 487 -14.24 2.04 23.47
C SER A 487 -14.83 0.64 23.66
N GLN A 488 -14.99 -0.11 22.59
CA GLN A 488 -15.45 -1.49 22.61
C GLN A 488 -14.50 -2.41 23.39
N ALA A 489 -13.19 -2.28 23.19
CA ALA A 489 -12.18 -3.06 23.92
C ALA A 489 -12.16 -2.71 25.42
N ALA A 490 -12.41 -1.46 25.78
CA ALA A 490 -12.50 -1.02 27.17
C ALA A 490 -13.77 -1.59 27.85
N ALA A 491 -14.92 -1.51 27.18
CA ALA A 491 -16.19 -2.09 27.67
C ALA A 491 -16.07 -3.60 27.91
N GLY A 492 -15.47 -4.33 26.99
CA GLY A 492 -15.24 -5.77 27.12
C GLY A 492 -14.31 -6.13 28.31
N ARG A 493 -13.31 -5.29 28.63
CA ARG A 493 -12.46 -5.48 29.82
C ARG A 493 -13.25 -5.20 31.13
N ALA A 494 -14.00 -4.12 31.16
CA ALA A 494 -14.83 -3.78 32.31
C ALA A 494 -15.84 -4.90 32.63
N ALA A 495 -16.50 -5.44 31.60
CA ALA A 495 -17.43 -6.55 31.78
C ALA A 495 -16.74 -7.83 32.32
N LYS A 496 -15.53 -8.15 31.87
CA LYS A 496 -14.74 -9.30 32.39
C LYS A 496 -14.31 -9.10 33.83
N LEU A 497 -13.95 -7.89 34.24
CA LEU A 497 -13.63 -7.54 35.62
C LEU A 497 -14.86 -7.69 36.52
N ALA A 498 -16.00 -7.16 36.08
CA ALA A 498 -17.26 -7.26 36.82
C ALA A 498 -17.75 -8.72 36.98
N ALA A 499 -17.47 -9.58 36.01
CA ALA A 499 -17.82 -11.00 36.07
C ALA A 499 -16.86 -11.86 36.92
N GLY A 500 -15.94 -11.26 37.67
CA GLY A 500 -15.01 -11.95 38.57
C GLY A 500 -13.97 -12.85 37.89
N ARG A 501 -13.79 -12.74 36.60
CA ARG A 501 -12.74 -13.48 35.85
C ARG A 501 -11.40 -12.76 36.01
N PRO A 502 -10.31 -13.45 36.43
CA PRO A 502 -9.02 -12.79 36.61
C PRO A 502 -8.56 -12.18 35.27
N VAL A 503 -8.53 -10.86 35.23
CA VAL A 503 -7.83 -10.14 34.18
C VAL A 503 -6.33 -10.31 34.45
N ARG A 504 -5.60 -10.94 33.56
CA ARG A 504 -4.14 -10.85 33.59
C ARG A 504 -3.78 -9.36 33.41
N VAL A 505 -3.59 -8.68 34.51
CA VAL A 505 -3.01 -7.34 34.54
C VAL A 505 -1.55 -7.52 34.12
N VAL A 506 -1.26 -7.16 32.87
CA VAL A 506 0.13 -6.88 32.49
C VAL A 506 0.45 -5.57 33.16
N ALA A 507 1.12 -5.65 34.32
CA ALA A 507 1.54 -4.51 35.10
C ALA A 507 2.39 -3.60 34.21
N SER A 508 1.92 -2.37 34.05
CA SER A 508 2.78 -1.25 33.62
C SER A 508 3.75 -0.99 34.79
N ARG A 509 4.97 -1.43 34.61
CA ARG A 509 6.16 -0.89 35.27
C ARG A 509 7.02 -0.21 34.24
#